data_ff7e6a71bc50446650c9e226158435a2
#
_entry.id   ff7e6a71bc50446650c9e226158435a2
#
_cell.length_a   1.000
_cell.length_b   1.000
_cell.length_c   1.000
_cell.angle_alpha   90.00
_cell.angle_beta   90.00
_cell.angle_gamma   90.00
#
_symmetry.space_group_name_H-M   'P 1'
#
loop_
_entity.id
_entity.type
_entity.pdbx_description
1 polymer ?
#
loop_
_entity_poly.entity_id
_entity_poly.type
_entity_poly.pdbx_seq_one_letter_code
_entity_poly.pdbx_strand_id
1 'polypeptide(L)'
;PVVEAAPAQPQYDTPRRSVAFIGSECHPFVKTGGLGDVMYALPRELVKQNCDVRVILPRYACIPQKYQDKMVYRGEFYMDLGETGRSYYVGIMEYIWDGVVYDFIDNQEFFSAGNPYVGLVEDIPKYCFFSKAALAALNYMNWIPDIIHCHDWQAALVPVFQKTLFKDSPVGHAKSVLTIHNLRFQGIYNIPTIRYWTGLPAEVFNMGALQQAWRDANMLKGGLAYADRITTVSNTYAWEIQTPEYGEQLEDHLRYHSYK
;
A
#
# COMPACT_ATOMS: atom_id res chain seq x y z
N PRO A 1 -12.81 -49.41 -15.03
CA PRO A 1 -12.06 -48.25 -14.58
C PRO A 1 -12.99 -47.38 -13.76
N VAL A 2 -12.70 -47.31 -12.45
CA VAL A 2 -13.39 -46.41 -11.52
C VAL A 2 -12.87 -45.00 -11.84
N VAL A 3 -13.74 -44.13 -12.36
CA VAL A 3 -13.44 -42.72 -12.55
C VAL A 3 -13.47 -42.10 -11.13
N GLU A 4 -12.32 -41.80 -10.61
CA GLU A 4 -12.20 -41.07 -9.36
C GLU A 4 -12.82 -39.67 -9.55
N ALA A 5 -13.90 -39.37 -8.84
CA ALA A 5 -14.55 -38.07 -8.92
C ALA A 5 -13.55 -37.00 -8.44
N ALA A 6 -13.41 -35.92 -9.19
CA ALA A 6 -12.62 -34.77 -8.80
C ALA A 6 -13.06 -34.32 -7.40
N PRO A 7 -12.12 -33.93 -6.51
CA PRO A 7 -12.48 -33.46 -5.18
C PRO A 7 -13.46 -32.29 -5.29
N ALA A 8 -14.54 -32.35 -4.51
CA ALA A 8 -15.53 -31.29 -4.45
C ALA A 8 -14.84 -29.95 -4.10
N GLN A 9 -15.12 -28.91 -4.85
CA GLN A 9 -14.61 -27.58 -4.52
C GLN A 9 -15.18 -27.16 -3.15
N PRO A 10 -14.38 -26.52 -2.31
CA PRO A 10 -14.85 -26.04 -1.01
C PRO A 10 -16.03 -25.08 -1.22
N GLN A 11 -17.10 -25.30 -0.47
CA GLN A 11 -18.26 -24.44 -0.48
C GLN A 11 -18.00 -23.29 0.50
N TYR A 12 -18.03 -22.03 0.01
CA TYR A 12 -17.82 -20.85 0.83
C TYR A 12 -19.15 -20.16 1.09
N ASP A 13 -19.32 -19.69 2.33
CA ASP A 13 -20.53 -18.95 2.75
C ASP A 13 -20.56 -17.49 2.27
N THR A 14 -19.41 -16.98 1.79
CA THR A 14 -19.26 -15.60 1.37
C THR A 14 -18.97 -15.50 -0.14
N PRO A 15 -19.48 -14.47 -0.84
CA PRO A 15 -19.11 -14.22 -2.23
C PRO A 15 -17.60 -14.00 -2.36
N ARG A 16 -17.04 -14.45 -3.50
CA ARG A 16 -15.64 -14.19 -3.81
C ARG A 16 -15.35 -12.69 -3.88
N ARG A 17 -14.29 -12.27 -3.21
CA ARG A 17 -13.77 -10.89 -3.21
C ARG A 17 -12.33 -10.88 -3.72
N SER A 18 -11.94 -9.79 -4.36
CA SER A 18 -10.56 -9.54 -4.74
C SER A 18 -9.95 -8.42 -3.90
N VAL A 19 -8.76 -8.66 -3.38
CA VAL A 19 -8.08 -7.74 -2.46
C VAL A 19 -6.63 -7.56 -2.90
N ALA A 20 -6.22 -6.30 -3.09
CA ALA A 20 -4.83 -5.92 -3.27
C ALA A 20 -4.27 -5.40 -1.94
N PHE A 21 -3.29 -6.09 -1.38
CA PHE A 21 -2.49 -5.60 -0.26
C PHE A 21 -1.34 -4.75 -0.78
N ILE A 22 -1.16 -3.56 -0.25
CA ILE A 22 -0.06 -2.66 -0.63
C ILE A 22 0.68 -2.26 0.63
N GLY A 23 1.96 -2.59 0.70
CA GLY A 23 2.79 -2.31 1.86
C GLY A 23 4.28 -2.36 1.55
N SER A 24 5.08 -1.91 2.50
CA SER A 24 6.52 -1.75 2.34
C SER A 24 7.34 -2.98 2.70
N GLU A 25 6.77 -3.93 3.41
CA GLU A 25 7.45 -5.17 3.81
C GLU A 25 6.49 -6.35 3.89
N CYS A 26 7.02 -7.55 3.73
CA CYS A 26 6.29 -8.82 3.86
C CYS A 26 7.27 -9.96 4.11
N HIS A 27 7.04 -10.72 5.19
CA HIS A 27 7.79 -11.98 5.40
C HIS A 27 7.48 -12.96 4.25
N PRO A 28 8.43 -13.72 3.73
CA PRO A 28 9.84 -13.83 4.09
C PRO A 28 10.77 -12.96 3.24
N PHE A 29 10.23 -12.13 2.37
CA PHE A 29 11.02 -11.36 1.39
C PHE A 29 11.82 -10.25 2.05
N VAL A 30 11.14 -9.45 2.85
CA VAL A 30 11.73 -8.36 3.63
C VAL A 30 10.87 -8.13 4.86
N LYS A 31 11.48 -8.10 6.03
CA LYS A 31 10.78 -7.89 7.29
C LYS A 31 11.68 -7.14 8.27
N THR A 32 11.15 -6.05 8.82
CA THR A 32 11.79 -5.28 9.90
C THR A 32 10.94 -5.25 11.17
N GLY A 33 9.64 -5.48 11.07
CA GLY A 33 8.70 -5.43 12.19
C GLY A 33 7.42 -6.26 11.97
N GLY A 34 6.42 -5.98 12.80
CA GLY A 34 5.15 -6.71 12.80
C GLY A 34 4.31 -6.55 11.54
N LEU A 35 4.50 -5.46 10.79
CA LEU A 35 3.86 -5.28 9.49
C LEU A 35 4.19 -6.43 8.53
N GLY A 36 5.45 -6.84 8.49
CA GLY A 36 5.88 -7.96 7.64
C GLY A 36 5.15 -9.27 7.96
N ASP A 37 4.86 -9.53 9.23
CA ASP A 37 4.09 -10.71 9.65
C ASP A 37 2.63 -10.63 9.22
N VAL A 38 2.00 -9.48 9.35
CA VAL A 38 0.60 -9.28 8.93
C VAL A 38 0.46 -9.38 7.42
N MET A 39 1.37 -8.79 6.66
CA MET A 39 1.39 -8.87 5.18
C MET A 39 1.61 -10.30 4.68
N TYR A 40 2.23 -11.15 5.49
CA TYR A 40 2.37 -12.59 5.23
C TYR A 40 1.12 -13.37 5.59
N ALA A 41 0.60 -13.21 6.80
CA ALA A 41 -0.42 -14.08 7.36
C ALA A 41 -1.84 -13.76 6.88
N LEU A 42 -2.21 -12.48 6.88
CA LEU A 42 -3.59 -12.07 6.55
C LEU A 42 -4.00 -12.41 5.11
N PRO A 43 -3.17 -12.18 4.07
CA PRO A 43 -3.50 -12.63 2.72
C PRO A 43 -3.82 -14.12 2.62
N ARG A 44 -3.06 -14.97 3.30
CA ARG A 44 -3.27 -16.42 3.32
C ARG A 44 -4.60 -16.81 3.94
N GLU A 45 -4.96 -16.17 5.04
CA GLU A 45 -6.25 -16.43 5.69
C GLU A 45 -7.42 -15.96 4.82
N LEU A 46 -7.27 -14.84 4.11
CA LEU A 46 -8.29 -14.38 3.17
C LEU A 46 -8.45 -15.32 1.96
N VAL A 47 -7.37 -15.90 1.47
CA VAL A 47 -7.45 -16.93 0.41
C VAL A 47 -8.28 -18.11 0.88
N LYS A 48 -8.10 -18.57 2.13
CA LYS A 48 -8.93 -19.63 2.73
C LYS A 48 -10.41 -19.25 2.85
N GLN A 49 -10.71 -17.96 2.89
CA GLN A 49 -12.07 -17.42 2.95
C GLN A 49 -12.61 -16.99 1.57
N ASN A 50 -12.14 -17.63 0.50
CA ASN A 50 -12.59 -17.37 -0.87
C ASN A 50 -12.25 -15.96 -1.38
N CYS A 51 -11.15 -15.36 -0.94
CA CYS A 51 -10.65 -14.14 -1.54
C CYS A 51 -9.59 -14.43 -2.60
N ASP A 52 -9.60 -13.65 -3.67
CA ASP A 52 -8.52 -13.56 -4.64
C ASP A 52 -7.58 -12.45 -4.19
N VAL A 53 -6.35 -12.79 -3.81
CA VAL A 53 -5.46 -11.85 -3.12
C VAL A 53 -4.17 -11.67 -3.87
N ARG A 54 -3.82 -10.40 -4.12
CA ARG A 54 -2.49 -9.98 -4.57
C ARG A 54 -1.83 -9.12 -3.50
N VAL A 55 -0.52 -9.30 -3.35
CA VAL A 55 0.32 -8.48 -2.47
C VAL A 55 1.30 -7.70 -3.33
N ILE A 56 1.26 -6.38 -3.25
CA ILE A 56 2.13 -5.49 -4.01
C ILE A 56 3.21 -4.94 -3.08
N LEU A 57 4.45 -5.15 -3.46
CA LEU A 57 5.66 -4.81 -2.70
C LEU A 57 6.68 -4.13 -3.59
N PRO A 58 7.57 -3.28 -3.05
CA PRO A 58 8.76 -2.90 -3.78
C PRO A 58 9.70 -4.10 -3.98
N ARG A 59 10.32 -4.20 -5.16
CA ARG A 59 11.40 -5.15 -5.40
C ARG A 59 12.72 -4.60 -4.87
N TYR A 60 12.89 -4.66 -3.56
CA TYR A 60 14.14 -4.21 -2.95
C TYR A 60 15.33 -5.10 -3.31
N ALA A 61 16.50 -4.50 -3.49
CA ALA A 61 17.73 -5.25 -3.72
C ALA A 61 18.08 -6.18 -2.55
N CYS A 62 17.63 -5.87 -1.33
CA CYS A 62 17.89 -6.71 -0.15
C CYS A 62 17.03 -7.98 -0.07
N ILE A 63 16.05 -8.17 -0.95
CA ILE A 63 15.28 -9.42 -1.01
C ILE A 63 16.24 -10.56 -1.34
N PRO A 64 16.23 -11.68 -0.55
CA PRO A 64 17.14 -12.79 -0.78
C PRO A 64 17.08 -13.33 -2.21
N GLN A 65 18.24 -13.59 -2.81
CA GLN A 65 18.37 -14.01 -4.21
C GLN A 65 17.52 -15.23 -4.55
N LYS A 66 17.41 -16.18 -3.61
CA LYS A 66 16.55 -17.38 -3.77
C LYS A 66 15.07 -17.08 -4.09
N TYR A 67 14.56 -15.92 -3.68
CA TYR A 67 13.22 -15.47 -4.04
C TYR A 67 13.24 -14.69 -5.35
N GLN A 68 14.23 -13.85 -5.58
CA GLN A 68 14.37 -13.09 -6.82
C GLN A 68 14.49 -14.02 -8.04
N ASP A 69 15.22 -15.14 -7.91
CA ASP A 69 15.39 -16.14 -8.96
C ASP A 69 14.06 -16.83 -9.37
N LYS A 70 13.08 -16.81 -8.49
CA LYS A 70 11.75 -17.40 -8.73
C LYS A 70 10.72 -16.41 -9.27
N MET A 71 11.06 -15.12 -9.29
CA MET A 71 10.19 -14.10 -9.83
C MET A 71 10.08 -14.22 -11.35
N VAL A 72 8.88 -14.08 -11.89
CA VAL A 72 8.59 -14.12 -13.30
C VAL A 72 8.25 -12.72 -13.78
N TYR A 73 8.94 -12.24 -14.80
CA TYR A 73 8.64 -10.96 -15.43
C TYR A 73 7.26 -10.96 -16.07
N ARG A 74 6.45 -9.94 -15.78
CA ARG A 74 5.06 -9.80 -16.25
C ARG A 74 4.81 -8.58 -17.12
N GLY A 75 5.78 -7.73 -17.28
CA GLY A 75 5.69 -6.54 -18.11
C GLY A 75 6.29 -5.32 -17.45
N GLU A 76 6.23 -4.22 -18.19
CA GLU A 76 6.77 -2.93 -17.77
C GLU A 76 6.02 -1.79 -18.43
N PHE A 77 6.06 -0.65 -17.82
CA PHE A 77 5.59 0.61 -18.39
C PHE A 77 6.39 1.78 -17.82
N TYR A 78 6.20 2.94 -18.40
CA TYR A 78 6.79 4.19 -17.91
C TYR A 78 5.71 5.08 -17.35
N MET A 79 5.98 5.70 -16.22
CA MET A 79 5.03 6.50 -15.46
C MET A 79 5.62 7.85 -15.12
N ASP A 80 4.90 8.92 -15.43
CA ASP A 80 5.25 10.25 -14.98
C ASP A 80 5.08 10.35 -13.45
N LEU A 81 5.95 11.10 -12.80
CA LEU A 81 5.94 11.25 -11.36
C LEU A 81 6.03 12.74 -10.99
N GLY A 82 4.95 13.25 -10.47
CA GLY A 82 4.88 14.61 -9.93
C GLY A 82 5.33 15.68 -10.92
N GLU A 83 6.10 16.60 -10.41
CA GLU A 83 6.68 17.74 -11.14
C GLU A 83 8.12 17.47 -11.61
N THR A 84 8.57 16.20 -11.60
CA THR A 84 9.95 15.82 -11.95
C THR A 84 10.31 16.02 -13.41
N GLY A 85 9.31 16.12 -14.29
CA GLY A 85 9.51 16.21 -15.74
C GLY A 85 10.08 14.94 -16.38
N ARG A 86 10.07 13.81 -15.65
CA ARG A 86 10.62 12.53 -16.09
C ARG A 86 9.56 11.43 -16.05
N SER A 87 9.71 10.47 -16.96
CA SER A 87 9.03 9.18 -16.87
C SER A 87 9.93 8.15 -16.20
N TYR A 88 9.37 7.40 -15.28
CA TYR A 88 10.07 6.38 -14.49
C TYR A 88 9.67 4.99 -14.94
N TYR A 89 10.65 4.11 -15.04
CA TYR A 89 10.43 2.70 -15.29
C TYR A 89 9.64 2.06 -14.14
N VAL A 90 8.62 1.28 -14.49
CA VAL A 90 7.85 0.45 -13.56
C VAL A 90 7.80 -0.96 -14.12
N GLY A 91 8.59 -1.86 -13.57
CA GLY A 91 8.54 -3.28 -13.91
C GLY A 91 7.66 -4.04 -12.93
N ILE A 92 7.09 -5.15 -13.38
CA ILE A 92 6.28 -6.05 -12.56
C ILE A 92 6.92 -7.43 -12.60
N MET A 93 7.33 -7.91 -11.43
CA MET A 93 7.85 -9.26 -11.22
C MET A 93 6.88 -10.02 -10.32
N GLU A 94 6.45 -11.19 -10.74
CA GLU A 94 5.44 -11.99 -10.05
C GLU A 94 6.04 -13.22 -9.40
N TYR A 95 5.59 -13.51 -8.19
CA TYR A 95 5.87 -14.76 -7.48
C TYR A 95 4.57 -15.27 -6.86
N ILE A 96 4.22 -16.53 -7.10
CA ILE A 96 3.01 -17.15 -6.55
C ILE A 96 3.40 -18.14 -5.47
N TRP A 97 2.81 -17.97 -4.29
CA TRP A 97 3.07 -18.84 -3.15
C TRP A 97 1.84 -18.96 -2.25
N ASP A 98 1.47 -20.19 -1.91
CA ASP A 98 0.32 -20.53 -1.03
C ASP A 98 -1.00 -19.87 -1.48
N GLY A 99 -1.24 -19.81 -2.79
CA GLY A 99 -2.44 -19.21 -3.35
C GLY A 99 -2.46 -17.68 -3.37
N VAL A 100 -1.41 -17.04 -2.87
CA VAL A 100 -1.23 -15.58 -2.90
C VAL A 100 -0.31 -15.21 -4.06
N VAL A 101 -0.72 -14.22 -4.86
CA VAL A 101 0.10 -13.63 -5.92
C VAL A 101 0.84 -12.42 -5.36
N TYR A 102 2.17 -12.45 -5.47
CA TYR A 102 3.03 -11.32 -5.10
C TYR A 102 3.48 -10.61 -6.37
N ASP A 103 3.15 -9.32 -6.48
CA ASP A 103 3.61 -8.44 -7.56
C ASP A 103 4.64 -7.47 -6.99
N PHE A 104 5.89 -7.66 -7.39
CA PHE A 104 7.01 -6.80 -6.98
C PHE A 104 7.19 -5.68 -8.00
N ILE A 105 7.10 -4.45 -7.54
CA ILE A 105 7.35 -3.26 -8.34
C ILE A 105 8.85 -3.06 -8.47
N ASP A 106 9.35 -3.13 -9.70
CA ASP A 106 10.76 -3.01 -10.01
C ASP A 106 11.11 -1.59 -10.45
N ASN A 107 12.07 -1.00 -9.77
CA ASN A 107 12.74 0.23 -10.15
C ASN A 107 14.07 0.33 -9.39
N GLN A 108 15.19 0.28 -10.10
CA GLN A 108 16.50 0.28 -9.47
C GLN A 108 16.86 1.60 -8.81
N GLU A 109 16.37 2.73 -9.34
CA GLU A 109 16.68 4.04 -8.77
C GLU A 109 16.15 4.17 -7.34
N PHE A 110 14.93 3.67 -7.07
CA PHE A 110 14.31 3.79 -5.75
C PHE A 110 14.58 2.62 -4.81
N PHE A 111 14.79 1.42 -5.33
CA PHE A 111 14.78 0.21 -4.49
C PHE A 111 16.14 -0.52 -4.38
N SER A 112 17.21 0.05 -4.93
CA SER A 112 18.53 -0.57 -4.87
C SER A 112 19.33 -0.26 -3.60
N ALA A 113 18.92 0.70 -2.80
CA ALA A 113 19.63 1.12 -1.59
C ALA A 113 19.26 0.23 -0.38
N GLY A 114 19.72 -1.01 -0.38
CA GLY A 114 19.79 -1.92 0.78
C GLY A 114 18.49 -2.11 1.59
N ASN A 115 18.24 -1.29 2.57
CA ASN A 115 17.11 -1.42 3.50
C ASN A 115 15.85 -0.71 3.01
N PRO A 116 14.65 -1.21 3.37
CA PRO A 116 13.38 -0.54 3.09
C PRO A 116 13.31 0.89 3.64
N TYR A 117 13.91 1.11 4.81
CA TYR A 117 13.87 2.39 5.53
C TYR A 117 15.29 2.90 5.72
N VAL A 118 15.63 3.99 5.04
CA VAL A 118 16.94 4.62 5.07
C VAL A 118 16.90 5.93 5.86
N GLY A 119 15.90 6.74 5.58
CA GLY A 119 15.67 8.05 6.17
C GLY A 119 14.67 8.83 5.32
N LEU A 120 14.02 9.86 5.90
CA LEU A 120 12.92 10.56 5.21
C LEU A 120 13.34 11.20 3.88
N VAL A 121 14.58 11.64 3.75
CA VAL A 121 15.07 12.26 2.50
C VAL A 121 14.97 11.30 1.33
N GLU A 122 15.34 10.04 1.55
CA GLU A 122 15.30 8.96 0.55
C GLU A 122 13.93 8.28 0.50
N ASP A 123 13.30 8.09 1.64
CA ASP A 123 12.07 7.32 1.78
C ASP A 123 10.83 8.08 1.27
N ILE A 124 10.78 9.41 1.41
CA ILE A 124 9.66 10.21 0.90
C ILE A 124 9.52 10.05 -0.62
N PRO A 125 10.55 10.30 -1.44
CA PRO A 125 10.45 10.05 -2.89
C PRO A 125 10.12 8.59 -3.22
N LYS A 126 10.77 7.65 -2.54
CA LYS A 126 10.58 6.21 -2.73
C LYS A 126 9.13 5.79 -2.58
N TYR A 127 8.48 6.19 -1.49
CA TYR A 127 7.10 5.77 -1.21
C TYR A 127 6.05 6.64 -1.91
N CYS A 128 6.37 7.86 -2.34
CA CYS A 128 5.58 8.60 -3.32
C CYS A 128 5.53 7.83 -4.65
N PHE A 129 6.68 7.39 -5.16
CA PHE A 129 6.79 6.56 -6.35
C PHE A 129 6.03 5.24 -6.18
N PHE A 130 6.32 4.49 -5.13
CA PHE A 130 5.71 3.18 -4.87
C PHE A 130 4.18 3.25 -4.81
N SER A 131 3.63 4.20 -4.08
CA SER A 131 2.18 4.35 -3.92
C SER A 131 1.48 4.62 -5.26
N LYS A 132 2.06 5.47 -6.11
CA LYS A 132 1.52 5.73 -7.45
C LYS A 132 1.70 4.53 -8.37
N ALA A 133 2.88 3.92 -8.37
CA ALA A 133 3.21 2.77 -9.20
C ALA A 133 2.33 1.56 -8.90
N ALA A 134 1.97 1.33 -7.64
CA ALA A 134 1.08 0.25 -7.24
C ALA A 134 -0.30 0.37 -7.92
N LEU A 135 -0.91 1.55 -7.91
CA LEU A 135 -2.18 1.82 -8.59
C LEU A 135 -2.05 1.69 -10.12
N ALA A 136 -1.00 2.28 -10.68
CA ALA A 136 -0.73 2.21 -12.11
C ALA A 136 -0.52 0.76 -12.57
N ALA A 137 0.16 -0.06 -11.77
CA ALA A 137 0.38 -1.48 -12.04
C ALA A 137 -0.94 -2.28 -12.04
N LEU A 138 -1.85 -2.01 -11.12
CA LEU A 138 -3.17 -2.64 -11.11
C LEU A 138 -3.97 -2.33 -12.39
N ASN A 139 -3.96 -1.09 -12.84
CA ASN A 139 -4.56 -0.71 -14.12
C ASN A 139 -3.84 -1.40 -15.31
N TYR A 140 -2.51 -1.39 -15.32
CA TYR A 140 -1.73 -2.00 -16.39
C TYR A 140 -1.97 -3.51 -16.51
N MET A 141 -2.04 -4.22 -15.39
CA MET A 141 -2.34 -5.65 -15.36
C MET A 141 -3.81 -5.97 -15.69
N ASN A 142 -4.65 -4.94 -15.76
CA ASN A 142 -6.11 -5.09 -15.88
C ASN A 142 -6.69 -6.01 -14.78
N TRP A 143 -6.11 -5.96 -13.59
CA TRP A 143 -6.60 -6.64 -12.42
C TRP A 143 -7.09 -5.62 -11.39
N ILE A 144 -8.39 -5.36 -11.40
CA ILE A 144 -8.99 -4.31 -10.56
C ILE A 144 -9.63 -4.98 -9.34
N PRO A 145 -9.06 -4.77 -8.15
CA PRO A 145 -9.60 -5.38 -6.93
C PRO A 145 -10.90 -4.72 -6.48
N ASP A 146 -11.70 -5.47 -5.72
CA ASP A 146 -12.82 -4.89 -4.97
C ASP A 146 -12.30 -3.97 -3.87
N ILE A 147 -11.19 -4.37 -3.23
CA ILE A 147 -10.61 -3.67 -2.08
C ILE A 147 -9.11 -3.49 -2.28
N ILE A 148 -8.64 -2.27 -2.04
CA ILE A 148 -7.21 -1.94 -1.91
C ILE A 148 -6.93 -1.76 -0.42
N HIS A 149 -6.09 -2.63 0.14
CA HIS A 149 -5.73 -2.63 1.56
C HIS A 149 -4.31 -2.13 1.75
N CYS A 150 -4.18 -0.89 2.21
CA CYS A 150 -2.92 -0.18 2.39
C CYS A 150 -2.44 -0.25 3.83
N HIS A 151 -1.12 -0.23 4.03
CA HIS A 151 -0.50 -0.41 5.34
C HIS A 151 0.52 0.68 5.64
N ASP A 152 0.31 1.41 6.74
CA ASP A 152 1.15 2.49 7.27
C ASP A 152 1.41 3.63 6.29
N TRP A 153 2.29 4.56 6.67
CA TRP A 153 2.53 5.78 5.92
C TRP A 153 3.13 5.53 4.52
N GLN A 154 3.88 4.43 4.37
CA GLN A 154 4.54 4.07 3.11
C GLN A 154 3.53 3.76 1.98
N ALA A 155 2.32 3.36 2.34
CA ALA A 155 1.25 3.11 1.38
C ALA A 155 0.06 4.07 1.56
N ALA A 156 0.16 5.06 2.45
CA ALA A 156 -0.94 5.95 2.78
C ALA A 156 -1.34 6.91 1.65
N LEU A 157 -0.44 7.21 0.72
CA LEU A 157 -0.78 8.01 -0.45
C LEU A 157 -1.61 7.26 -1.49
N VAL A 158 -1.70 5.93 -1.40
CA VAL A 158 -2.52 5.14 -2.34
C VAL A 158 -3.98 5.62 -2.36
N PRO A 159 -4.70 5.72 -1.23
CA PRO A 159 -6.07 6.24 -1.24
C PRO A 159 -6.15 7.70 -1.73
N VAL A 160 -5.13 8.51 -1.47
CA VAL A 160 -5.08 9.90 -1.94
C VAL A 160 -4.97 9.95 -3.47
N PHE A 161 -4.02 9.22 -4.05
CA PHE A 161 -3.90 9.09 -5.51
C PHE A 161 -5.15 8.51 -6.15
N GLN A 162 -5.73 7.48 -5.52
CA GLN A 162 -6.94 6.82 -6.01
C GLN A 162 -8.11 7.78 -6.17
N LYS A 163 -8.32 8.67 -5.20
CA LYS A 163 -9.43 9.64 -5.19
C LYS A 163 -9.13 10.93 -5.96
N THR A 164 -7.92 11.10 -6.45
CA THR A 164 -7.49 12.28 -7.20
C THR A 164 -7.03 11.92 -8.61
N LEU A 165 -5.75 11.61 -8.81
CA LEU A 165 -5.18 11.36 -10.14
C LEU A 165 -5.74 10.11 -10.82
N PHE A 166 -6.20 9.13 -10.07
CA PHE A 166 -6.76 7.85 -10.59
C PHE A 166 -8.28 7.74 -10.50
N LYS A 167 -8.98 8.80 -10.07
CA LYS A 167 -10.43 8.74 -9.80
C LYS A 167 -11.27 8.25 -10.99
N ASP A 168 -10.87 8.61 -12.21
CA ASP A 168 -11.57 8.28 -13.44
C ASP A 168 -11.00 7.03 -14.15
N SER A 169 -10.01 6.38 -13.56
CA SER A 169 -9.43 5.12 -14.03
C SER A 169 -10.14 3.92 -13.39
N PRO A 170 -9.97 2.70 -13.93
CA PRO A 170 -10.62 1.51 -13.38
C PRO A 170 -10.36 1.30 -11.90
N VAL A 171 -9.11 1.48 -11.43
CA VAL A 171 -8.74 1.31 -10.01
C VAL A 171 -9.36 2.37 -9.09
N GLY A 172 -9.79 3.50 -9.64
CA GLY A 172 -10.47 4.57 -8.89
C GLY A 172 -11.79 4.14 -8.25
N HIS A 173 -12.43 3.09 -8.77
CA HIS A 173 -13.73 2.58 -8.28
C HIS A 173 -13.61 1.58 -7.13
N ALA A 174 -12.41 1.05 -6.87
CA ALA A 174 -12.19 0.13 -5.74
C ALA A 174 -12.42 0.83 -4.40
N LYS A 175 -12.74 0.06 -3.37
CA LYS A 175 -12.77 0.56 -1.99
C LYS A 175 -11.39 0.47 -1.36
N SER A 176 -11.08 1.39 -0.47
CA SER A 176 -9.79 1.44 0.20
C SER A 176 -9.90 1.25 1.71
N VAL A 177 -8.95 0.50 2.25
CA VAL A 177 -8.73 0.30 3.68
C VAL A 177 -7.30 0.72 3.98
N LEU A 178 -7.10 1.50 5.04
CA LEU A 178 -5.77 1.85 5.53
C LEU A 178 -5.61 1.35 6.95
N THR A 179 -4.62 0.49 7.17
CA THR A 179 -4.28 -0.06 8.48
C THR A 179 -3.10 0.66 9.09
N ILE A 180 -3.25 1.09 10.34
CA ILE A 180 -2.19 1.65 11.17
C ILE A 180 -1.57 0.53 11.99
N HIS A 181 -0.28 0.25 11.76
CA HIS A 181 0.49 -0.67 12.60
C HIS A 181 1.30 0.08 13.65
N ASN A 182 1.87 1.22 13.28
CA ASN A 182 2.64 2.07 14.18
C ASN A 182 2.42 3.55 13.86
N LEU A 183 1.62 4.21 14.67
CA LEU A 183 1.23 5.61 14.50
C LEU A 183 2.41 6.60 14.66
N ARG A 184 3.49 6.17 15.29
CA ARG A 184 4.67 7.01 15.48
C ARG A 184 5.32 7.44 14.16
N PHE A 185 5.24 6.60 13.13
CA PHE A 185 5.81 6.88 11.82
C PHE A 185 4.72 7.33 10.85
N GLN A 186 4.82 8.57 10.38
CA GLN A 186 3.71 9.22 9.68
C GLN A 186 4.08 9.74 8.29
N GLY A 187 5.36 9.77 7.93
CA GLY A 187 5.78 10.33 6.64
C GLY A 187 5.55 11.84 6.58
N ILE A 188 6.03 12.57 7.57
CA ILE A 188 5.93 14.03 7.65
C ILE A 188 7.14 14.65 6.94
N TYR A 189 6.87 15.50 5.97
CA TYR A 189 7.90 16.22 5.23
C TYR A 189 7.35 17.54 4.67
N ASN A 190 8.21 18.41 4.15
CA ASN A 190 7.74 19.70 3.65
C ASN A 190 6.81 19.56 2.44
N ILE A 191 5.80 20.41 2.36
CA ILE A 191 4.78 20.42 1.30
C ILE A 191 5.41 20.54 -0.10
N PRO A 192 6.36 21.46 -0.38
CA PRO A 192 6.94 21.57 -1.72
C PRO A 192 7.58 20.27 -2.22
N THR A 193 8.29 19.54 -1.35
CA THR A 193 8.92 18.26 -1.73
C THR A 193 7.88 17.19 -2.02
N ILE A 194 6.85 17.06 -1.19
CA ILE A 194 5.78 16.07 -1.42
C ILE A 194 4.99 16.43 -2.68
N ARG A 195 4.70 17.69 -2.94
CA ARG A 195 4.08 18.12 -4.21
C ARG A 195 4.96 17.78 -5.41
N TYR A 196 6.23 18.07 -5.32
CA TYR A 196 7.20 17.76 -6.39
C TYR A 196 7.19 16.28 -6.78
N TRP A 197 7.18 15.37 -5.77
CA TRP A 197 7.21 13.93 -6.02
C TRP A 197 5.84 13.30 -6.30
N THR A 198 4.76 13.97 -6.01
CA THR A 198 3.40 13.40 -6.15
C THR A 198 2.59 14.00 -7.29
N GLY A 199 2.75 15.30 -7.56
CA GLY A 199 1.87 16.03 -8.47
C GLY A 199 0.42 16.09 -8.01
N LEU A 200 0.17 15.86 -6.72
CA LEU A 200 -1.16 15.93 -6.14
C LEU A 200 -1.73 17.36 -6.28
N PRO A 201 -3.05 17.48 -6.51
CA PRO A 201 -3.68 18.79 -6.65
C PRO A 201 -3.61 19.59 -5.34
N ALA A 202 -3.62 20.92 -5.45
CA ALA A 202 -3.42 21.83 -4.32
C ALA A 202 -4.48 21.65 -3.21
N GLU A 203 -5.69 21.27 -3.56
CA GLU A 203 -6.80 21.07 -2.63
C GLU A 203 -6.58 19.95 -1.60
N VAL A 204 -5.70 18.99 -1.84
CA VAL A 204 -5.41 17.95 -0.85
C VAL A 204 -4.49 18.43 0.27
N PHE A 205 -3.80 19.57 0.07
CA PHE A 205 -2.89 20.17 1.06
C PHE A 205 -3.65 21.15 1.96
N ASN A 206 -4.57 20.64 2.75
CA ASN A 206 -5.34 21.37 3.75
C ASN A 206 -5.28 20.65 5.09
N MET A 207 -5.66 21.33 6.18
CA MET A 207 -5.56 20.81 7.55
C MET A 207 -6.48 19.62 7.83
N GLY A 208 -7.48 19.38 7.03
CA GLY A 208 -8.35 18.19 7.11
C GLY A 208 -7.81 16.98 6.35
N ALA A 209 -6.73 17.15 5.58
CA ALA A 209 -6.13 16.11 4.74
C ALA A 209 -4.61 16.04 4.94
N LEU A 210 -3.81 16.36 3.90
CA LEU A 210 -2.35 16.18 3.98
C LEU A 210 -1.61 17.23 4.81
N GLN A 211 -2.14 18.43 5.00
CA GLN A 211 -1.41 19.46 5.73
C GLN A 211 -1.37 19.15 7.23
N GLN A 212 -0.19 19.12 7.82
CA GLN A 212 0.01 18.93 9.25
C GLN A 212 0.21 20.25 9.97
N ALA A 213 1.07 21.09 9.40
CA ALA A 213 1.44 22.39 9.94
C ALA A 213 1.69 23.36 8.77
N TRP A 214 2.09 24.58 9.07
CA TRP A 214 2.24 25.64 8.06
C TRP A 214 3.01 25.20 6.79
N ARG A 215 4.07 24.40 6.94
CA ARG A 215 4.96 24.02 5.82
C ARG A 215 5.04 22.54 5.57
N ASP A 216 4.43 21.73 6.43
CA ASP A 216 4.59 20.29 6.40
C ASP A 216 3.29 19.59 6.00
N ALA A 217 3.48 18.50 5.26
CA ALA A 217 2.45 17.52 4.96
C ALA A 217 2.74 16.23 5.71
N ASN A 218 1.68 15.49 5.99
CA ASN A 218 1.70 14.20 6.67
C ASN A 218 1.01 13.16 5.78
N MET A 219 1.79 12.22 5.26
CA MET A 219 1.30 11.22 4.31
C MET A 219 0.28 10.28 4.94
N LEU A 220 0.53 9.82 6.18
CA LEU A 220 -0.42 8.98 6.91
C LEU A 220 -1.74 9.72 7.14
N LYS A 221 -1.68 10.96 7.62
CA LYS A 221 -2.87 11.80 7.84
C LYS A 221 -3.72 11.94 6.57
N GLY A 222 -3.08 12.21 5.44
CA GLY A 222 -3.75 12.29 4.15
C GLY A 222 -4.42 10.97 3.76
N GLY A 223 -3.73 9.86 3.93
CA GLY A 223 -4.28 8.53 3.68
C GLY A 223 -5.51 8.24 4.53
N LEU A 224 -5.47 8.58 5.82
CA LEU A 224 -6.62 8.43 6.73
C LEU A 224 -7.82 9.27 6.29
N ALA A 225 -7.59 10.48 5.79
CA ALA A 225 -8.66 11.34 5.28
C ALA A 225 -9.34 10.74 4.04
N TYR A 226 -8.59 10.14 3.12
CA TYR A 226 -9.09 9.65 1.84
C TYR A 226 -9.51 8.17 1.83
N ALA A 227 -9.02 7.35 2.75
CA ALA A 227 -9.43 5.94 2.84
C ALA A 227 -10.93 5.79 3.16
N ASP A 228 -11.55 4.76 2.59
CA ASP A 228 -12.96 4.46 2.87
C ASP A 228 -13.13 3.85 4.26
N ARG A 229 -12.15 3.09 4.76
CA ARG A 229 -12.12 2.50 6.10
C ARG A 229 -10.72 2.61 6.70
N ILE A 230 -10.70 2.73 8.03
CA ILE A 230 -9.49 2.79 8.83
C ILE A 230 -9.50 1.62 9.80
N THR A 231 -8.39 0.91 9.90
CA THR A 231 -8.22 -0.18 10.85
C THR A 231 -6.88 -0.07 11.58
N THR A 232 -6.76 -0.79 12.67
CA THR A 232 -5.51 -0.96 13.41
C THR A 232 -5.42 -2.37 14.00
N VAL A 233 -4.31 -2.66 14.67
CA VAL A 233 -3.92 -4.03 15.03
C VAL A 233 -4.65 -4.61 16.25
N SER A 234 -5.33 -3.80 17.05
CA SER A 234 -6.12 -4.27 18.19
C SER A 234 -7.20 -3.27 18.59
N ASN A 235 -8.24 -3.77 19.27
CA ASN A 235 -9.30 -2.91 19.81
C ASN A 235 -8.76 -1.92 20.87
N THR A 236 -7.84 -2.37 21.71
CA THR A 236 -7.20 -1.50 22.71
C THR A 236 -6.44 -0.37 22.04
N TYR A 237 -5.60 -0.68 21.06
CA TYR A 237 -4.83 0.32 20.32
C TYR A 237 -5.74 1.29 19.56
N ALA A 238 -6.86 0.83 19.01
CA ALA A 238 -7.85 1.70 18.36
C ALA A 238 -8.40 2.80 19.30
N TRP A 239 -8.58 2.49 20.59
CA TRP A 239 -8.98 3.47 21.58
C TRP A 239 -7.82 4.37 22.03
N GLU A 240 -6.65 3.79 22.28
CA GLU A 240 -5.47 4.50 22.76
C GLU A 240 -5.04 5.60 21.79
N ILE A 241 -4.96 5.31 20.48
CA ILE A 241 -4.52 6.28 19.47
C ILE A 241 -5.48 7.47 19.27
N GLN A 242 -6.66 7.43 19.84
CA GLN A 242 -7.60 8.55 19.87
C GLN A 242 -7.41 9.45 21.10
N THR A 243 -6.41 9.19 21.93
CA THR A 243 -6.05 9.98 23.12
C THR A 243 -4.79 10.80 22.89
N PRO A 244 -4.62 11.95 23.57
CA PRO A 244 -3.39 12.74 23.46
C PRO A 244 -2.13 11.99 23.86
N GLU A 245 -2.24 10.99 24.74
CA GLU A 245 -1.11 10.21 25.25
C GLU A 245 -0.51 9.29 24.15
N TYR A 246 -1.35 8.71 23.29
CA TYR A 246 -0.91 7.73 22.28
C TYR A 246 -1.20 8.15 20.85
N GLY A 247 -1.85 9.28 20.64
CA GLY A 247 -2.32 9.72 19.32
C GLY A 247 -1.24 10.33 18.43
N GLU A 248 -0.02 10.58 18.96
CA GLU A 248 1.11 11.13 18.20
C GLU A 248 0.71 12.38 17.40
N GLN A 249 -0.11 13.25 18.00
CA GLN A 249 -0.69 14.46 17.41
C GLN A 249 -1.72 14.22 16.27
N LEU A 250 -2.18 12.99 16.07
CA LEU A 250 -3.26 12.64 15.14
C LEU A 250 -4.57 12.25 15.87
N GLU A 251 -4.64 12.32 17.18
CA GLU A 251 -5.80 11.92 17.96
C GLU A 251 -7.09 12.63 17.53
N ASP A 252 -7.04 13.93 17.27
CA ASP A 252 -8.20 14.71 16.81
C ASP A 252 -8.63 14.27 15.42
N HIS A 253 -7.68 14.05 14.52
CA HIS A 253 -7.93 13.57 13.16
C HIS A 253 -8.55 12.17 13.18
N LEU A 254 -8.05 11.27 14.04
CA LEU A 254 -8.58 9.93 14.22
C LEU A 254 -10.00 9.96 14.81
N ARG A 255 -10.25 10.79 15.83
CA ARG A 255 -11.60 10.98 16.38
C ARG A 255 -12.57 11.51 15.33
N TYR A 256 -12.15 12.49 14.53
CA TYR A 256 -12.98 13.03 13.44
C TYR A 256 -13.36 11.97 12.42
N HIS A 257 -12.46 11.04 12.11
CA HIS A 257 -12.69 9.95 11.15
C HIS A 257 -13.15 8.63 11.80
N SER A 258 -13.51 8.63 13.07
CA SER A 258 -13.90 7.41 13.81
C SER A 258 -15.15 6.69 13.27
N TYR A 259 -15.90 7.33 12.39
CA TYR A 259 -17.04 6.71 11.67
C TYR A 259 -16.60 5.74 10.57
N LYS A 260 -15.34 5.74 10.19
CA LYS A 260 -14.76 4.84 9.18
C LYS A 260 -14.29 3.55 9.81
#